data_653c285ae23c629cad4f7c0bcc51f197
#
_entry.id   653c285ae23c629cad4f7c0bcc51f197
#
_cell.length_a   1.000
_cell.length_b   1.000
_cell.length_c   1.000
_cell.angle_alpha   90.00
_cell.angle_beta   90.00
_cell.angle_gamma   90.00
#
_symmetry.space_group_name_H-M   'P 1'
#
loop_
_entity.id
_entity.type
_entity.pdbx_description
1 polymer ?
#
loop_
_entity_poly.entity_id
_entity_poly.type
_entity_poly.pdbx_seq_one_letter_code
_entity_poly.pdbx_strand_id
1 'polypeptide(L)'
;MAKNQQGAMWKQLLFRSARDNLSLQAQIREMLVGAILDGHLRPNEAVPSSRLLAEHLSVGRITVVLAYQQLADEGYLFSKERKGHFVSADIVGGRFKKMTEFGSVDPNGVVVNWRARFCQHPSLQRSISKPANWQSYAYPFLYGQFDESLFPTSAWRECCLKALSVIDIRAWAPDQISRDDDSLVHQICTRVLPRRGVWATPDELIVTVGAQHALYMIADLLISSGTRVAIEDPGYPDARNIFSSRTDALTPVAIDSHGLVVGEHLRNFDYIYTTPSHQCPTGVTMPLSRREQLLRLANESNVVIIEDDFESENNFEGHPIPALKSLDRNNRVIYVGSLSKSMAPGLRIGYIVAAPELIAELRALRRLMIRHPSTFIQRSLSLFISLGHNDAQLKRLGEAQKERSALVLQAMAEFAPQCSIAPLTGGGSCWVKLPAGVLAQDLAEVALDKGVLIETGEVFFHKLNASDNYIRLGFQSIQVGVIQAGIKALASAIDEVQFGLSKQHNN
;
A
#
# COMPACT_ATOMS: atom_id res chain seq x y z
N MET A 1 42.15 31.48 11.91
CA MET A 1 41.30 30.35 12.31
C MET A 1 39.89 30.44 11.73
N ALA A 2 39.19 31.56 11.66
CA ALA A 2 37.83 31.67 11.15
C ALA A 2 37.61 31.30 9.64
N LYS A 3 38.56 31.60 8.74
CA LYS A 3 38.47 31.27 7.32
C LYS A 3 38.48 29.76 7.04
N ASN A 4 39.22 28.97 7.83
CA ASN A 4 39.28 27.51 7.65
C ASN A 4 38.02 26.81 8.16
N GLN A 5 37.34 27.35 9.19
CA GLN A 5 36.09 26.80 9.71
C GLN A 5 34.93 27.04 8.75
N GLN A 6 34.85 28.20 8.12
CA GLN A 6 33.82 28.49 7.10
C GLN A 6 33.97 27.59 5.83
N GLY A 7 35.21 27.37 5.37
CA GLY A 7 35.45 26.46 4.25
C GLY A 7 35.04 25.02 4.53
N ALA A 8 35.27 24.52 5.75
CA ALA A 8 34.84 23.20 6.17
C ALA A 8 33.32 23.05 6.22
N MET A 9 32.59 24.07 6.70
CA MET A 9 31.15 24.12 6.72
C MET A 9 30.56 24.01 5.30
N TRP A 10 31.05 24.79 4.33
CA TRP A 10 30.56 24.76 2.95
C TRP A 10 30.81 23.42 2.26
N LYS A 11 31.96 22.78 2.51
CA LYS A 11 32.24 21.43 2.01
C LYS A 11 31.30 20.38 2.59
N GLN A 12 31.00 20.48 3.87
CA GLN A 12 30.07 19.58 4.54
C GLN A 12 28.63 19.75 4.05
N LEU A 13 28.18 20.98 3.79
CA LEU A 13 26.88 21.26 3.22
C LEU A 13 26.78 20.75 1.79
N LEU A 14 27.82 20.94 0.97
CA LEU A 14 27.86 20.41 -0.39
C LEU A 14 27.81 18.88 -0.39
N PHE A 15 28.55 18.23 0.50
CA PHE A 15 28.53 16.76 0.62
C PHE A 15 27.13 16.21 0.99
N ARG A 16 26.38 16.93 1.85
CA ARG A 16 24.98 16.56 2.18
C ARG A 16 24.02 16.73 1.01
N SER A 17 24.30 17.65 0.09
CA SER A 17 23.50 17.95 -1.08
C SER A 17 23.97 17.16 -2.32
N ALA A 18 25.10 16.45 -2.25
CA ALA A 18 25.66 15.71 -3.36
C ALA A 18 24.76 14.53 -3.74
N ARG A 19 24.28 14.57 -5.00
CA ARG A 19 23.56 13.47 -5.63
C ARG A 19 24.27 13.14 -6.95
N ASP A 20 24.57 11.87 -7.16
CA ASP A 20 25.33 11.40 -8.34
C ASP A 20 24.74 11.78 -9.70
N ASN A 21 23.48 12.22 -9.74
CA ASN A 21 22.73 12.53 -10.94
C ASN A 21 22.59 14.02 -11.25
N LEU A 22 23.13 14.92 -10.42
CA LEU A 22 22.99 16.36 -10.59
C LEU A 22 24.28 17.01 -11.08
N SER A 23 24.15 18.02 -11.97
CA SER A 23 25.30 18.86 -12.32
C SER A 23 25.85 19.57 -11.08
N LEU A 24 27.14 19.85 -11.05
CA LEU A 24 27.78 20.54 -9.94
C LEU A 24 27.16 21.91 -9.65
N GLN A 25 26.69 22.61 -10.69
CA GLN A 25 25.90 23.86 -10.56
C GLN A 25 24.61 23.62 -9.75
N ALA A 26 23.85 22.56 -10.07
CA ALA A 26 22.62 22.23 -9.40
C ALA A 26 22.87 21.85 -7.93
N GLN A 27 23.94 21.10 -7.65
CA GLN A 27 24.34 20.74 -6.28
C GLN A 27 24.68 21.98 -5.44
N ILE A 28 25.41 22.96 -6.02
CA ILE A 28 25.74 24.24 -5.33
C ILE A 28 24.46 25.06 -5.10
N ARG A 29 23.56 25.09 -6.08
CA ARG A 29 22.27 25.74 -5.92
C ARG A 29 21.45 25.11 -4.78
N GLU A 30 21.30 23.78 -4.76
CA GLU A 30 20.55 23.09 -3.70
C GLU A 30 21.19 23.29 -2.32
N MET A 31 22.52 23.26 -2.23
CA MET A 31 23.26 23.54 -1.00
C MET A 31 22.93 24.94 -0.45
N LEU A 32 22.93 25.95 -1.32
CA LEU A 32 22.67 27.35 -0.91
C LEU A 32 21.21 27.54 -0.53
N VAL A 33 20.27 26.97 -1.28
CA VAL A 33 18.85 26.96 -0.92
C VAL A 33 18.64 26.31 0.44
N GLY A 34 19.24 25.16 0.67
CA GLY A 34 19.22 24.50 2.00
C GLY A 34 19.76 25.41 3.10
N ALA A 35 20.94 26.01 2.91
CA ALA A 35 21.54 26.92 3.88
C ALA A 35 20.67 28.14 4.20
N ILE A 36 19.98 28.69 3.20
CA ILE A 36 19.00 29.79 3.37
C ILE A 36 17.78 29.30 4.14
N LEU A 37 17.21 28.17 3.71
CA LEU A 37 15.99 27.63 4.28
C LEU A 37 16.18 27.11 5.71
N ASP A 38 17.34 26.57 6.05
CA ASP A 38 17.69 26.10 7.39
C ASP A 38 18.13 27.22 8.33
N GLY A 39 18.25 28.47 7.80
CA GLY A 39 18.61 29.66 8.57
C GLY A 39 20.10 29.81 8.85
N HIS A 40 20.96 29.03 8.19
CA HIS A 40 22.40 29.21 8.21
C HIS A 40 22.86 30.48 7.53
N LEU A 41 22.08 30.95 6.53
CA LEU A 41 22.20 32.23 5.89
C LEU A 41 20.95 33.06 6.21
N ARG A 42 21.13 34.21 6.84
CA ARG A 42 20.01 35.06 7.30
C ARG A 42 19.52 36.02 6.18
N PRO A 43 18.27 36.47 6.23
CA PRO A 43 17.79 37.53 5.37
C PRO A 43 18.71 38.75 5.39
N ASN A 44 18.96 39.32 4.22
CA ASN A 44 19.89 40.47 4.00
C ASN A 44 21.36 40.15 4.35
N GLU A 45 21.71 38.93 4.66
CA GLU A 45 23.10 38.54 4.86
C GLU A 45 23.82 38.39 3.51
N ALA A 46 25.08 38.80 3.43
CA ALA A 46 25.89 38.65 2.25
C ALA A 46 26.33 37.18 2.09
N VAL A 47 26.09 36.58 0.92
CA VAL A 47 26.68 35.29 0.60
C VAL A 47 28.17 35.47 0.23
N PRO A 48 29.02 34.42 0.38
CA PRO A 48 30.43 34.51 0.00
C PRO A 48 30.57 34.98 -1.45
N SER A 49 31.64 35.71 -1.78
CA SER A 49 31.90 36.05 -3.18
C SER A 49 32.04 34.77 -4.03
N SER A 50 31.65 34.79 -5.30
CA SER A 50 31.78 33.64 -6.18
C SER A 50 33.20 33.08 -6.26
N ARG A 51 34.21 33.94 -6.09
CA ARG A 51 35.62 33.53 -6.02
C ARG A 51 35.93 32.77 -4.73
N LEU A 52 35.47 33.28 -3.61
CA LEU A 52 35.69 32.69 -2.28
C LEU A 52 34.95 31.36 -2.13
N LEU A 53 33.70 31.29 -2.59
CA LEU A 53 32.94 30.04 -2.53
C LEU A 53 33.52 28.97 -3.44
N ALA A 54 33.98 29.35 -4.64
CA ALA A 54 34.66 28.45 -5.56
C ALA A 54 35.95 27.86 -4.97
N GLU A 55 36.71 28.69 -4.26
CA GLU A 55 37.92 28.29 -3.54
C GLU A 55 37.57 27.31 -2.40
N HIS A 56 36.56 27.62 -1.58
CA HIS A 56 36.11 26.78 -0.47
C HIS A 56 35.61 25.41 -0.94
N LEU A 57 34.89 25.37 -2.06
CA LEU A 57 34.30 24.13 -2.59
C LEU A 57 35.24 23.36 -3.54
N SER A 58 36.39 23.95 -3.91
CA SER A 58 37.35 23.43 -4.88
C SER A 58 36.70 23.20 -6.27
N VAL A 59 35.90 24.16 -6.74
CA VAL A 59 35.14 24.14 -8.00
C VAL A 59 35.47 25.32 -8.91
N GLY A 60 35.08 25.24 -10.19
CA GLY A 60 35.23 26.34 -11.12
C GLY A 60 34.39 27.56 -10.72
N ARG A 61 34.96 28.77 -10.77
CA ARG A 61 34.25 30.02 -10.44
C ARG A 61 32.99 30.22 -11.30
N ILE A 62 33.04 29.85 -12.59
CA ILE A 62 31.90 29.98 -13.51
C ILE A 62 30.70 29.17 -12.99
N THR A 63 30.92 27.99 -12.46
CA THR A 63 29.85 27.11 -11.90
C THR A 63 29.13 27.81 -10.73
N VAL A 64 29.89 28.49 -9.84
CA VAL A 64 29.30 29.25 -8.74
C VAL A 64 28.56 30.49 -9.24
N VAL A 65 29.10 31.18 -10.25
CA VAL A 65 28.41 32.36 -10.86
C VAL A 65 27.07 31.96 -11.47
N LEU A 66 27.01 30.85 -12.21
CA LEU A 66 25.78 30.35 -12.80
C LEU A 66 24.78 29.93 -11.72
N ALA A 67 25.22 29.29 -10.64
CA ALA A 67 24.35 28.96 -9.51
C ALA A 67 23.80 30.23 -8.81
N TYR A 68 24.60 31.26 -8.63
CA TYR A 68 24.17 32.54 -8.06
C TYR A 68 23.19 33.25 -8.97
N GLN A 69 23.41 33.25 -10.28
CA GLN A 69 22.52 33.88 -11.25
C GLN A 69 21.15 33.19 -11.22
N GLN A 70 21.14 31.84 -11.24
CA GLN A 70 19.90 31.08 -11.12
C GLN A 70 19.18 31.37 -9.79
N LEU A 71 19.87 31.45 -8.66
CA LEU A 71 19.28 31.80 -7.37
C LEU A 71 18.75 33.25 -7.32
N ALA A 72 19.35 34.14 -8.08
CA ALA A 72 18.84 35.49 -8.22
C ALA A 72 17.58 35.55 -9.08
N ASP A 73 17.55 34.79 -10.19
CA ASP A 73 16.36 34.68 -11.07
C ASP A 73 15.18 34.01 -10.32
N GLU A 74 15.47 33.05 -9.43
CA GLU A 74 14.50 32.41 -8.56
C GLU A 74 14.10 33.26 -7.33
N GLY A 75 14.74 34.43 -7.13
CA GLY A 75 14.43 35.37 -6.05
C GLY A 75 15.05 35.01 -4.68
N TYR A 76 15.88 33.96 -4.57
CA TYR A 76 16.58 33.64 -3.31
C TYR A 76 17.68 34.60 -2.98
N LEU A 77 18.33 35.17 -4.00
CA LEU A 77 19.38 36.17 -3.86
C LEU A 77 19.00 37.45 -4.57
N PHE A 78 19.55 38.56 -4.13
CA PHE A 78 19.54 39.84 -4.86
C PHE A 78 20.93 40.46 -4.90
N SER A 79 21.25 41.15 -5.94
CA SER A 79 22.54 41.81 -6.13
C SER A 79 22.50 43.27 -5.66
N LYS A 80 23.52 43.69 -4.89
CA LYS A 80 23.79 45.10 -4.62
C LYS A 80 25.02 45.51 -5.39
N GLU A 81 24.91 46.65 -6.12
CA GLU A 81 26.00 47.15 -6.93
C GLU A 81 27.30 47.29 -6.10
N ARG A 82 28.40 46.75 -6.60
CA ARG A 82 29.72 46.73 -5.97
C ARG A 82 29.80 46.02 -4.56
N LYS A 83 28.71 45.47 -4.06
CA LYS A 83 28.66 44.80 -2.74
C LYS A 83 28.44 43.29 -2.77
N GLY A 84 28.07 42.74 -3.96
CA GLY A 84 27.86 41.29 -4.13
C GLY A 84 26.42 40.87 -4.00
N HIS A 85 26.23 39.58 -3.72
CA HIS A 85 24.91 38.95 -3.58
C HIS A 85 24.48 38.82 -2.14
N PHE A 86 23.20 38.98 -1.85
CA PHE A 86 22.57 38.97 -0.53
C PHE A 86 21.35 38.08 -0.56
N VAL A 87 21.04 37.44 0.58
CA VAL A 87 19.84 36.63 0.77
C VAL A 87 18.60 37.54 0.72
N SER A 88 17.61 37.18 -0.10
CA SER A 88 16.35 37.89 -0.20
C SER A 88 15.54 37.78 1.09
N ALA A 89 15.02 38.92 1.56
CA ALA A 89 14.15 38.93 2.74
C ALA A 89 12.75 38.42 2.42
N ASP A 90 12.30 38.53 1.17
CA ASP A 90 10.92 38.20 0.77
C ASP A 90 10.66 36.69 0.80
N ILE A 91 11.63 35.87 0.45
CA ILE A 91 11.51 34.39 0.50
C ILE A 91 11.52 33.84 1.92
N VAL A 92 12.22 34.52 2.83
CA VAL A 92 12.33 34.07 4.24
C VAL A 92 11.29 34.78 5.13
N GLY A 93 10.79 35.93 4.70
CA GLY A 93 9.86 36.80 5.45
C GLY A 93 8.45 36.18 5.66
N GLY A 94 8.05 35.19 4.86
CA GLY A 94 6.80 34.44 5.05
C GLY A 94 6.86 33.37 6.14
N ARG A 95 8.03 33.09 6.71
CA ARG A 95 8.13 32.16 7.84
C ARG A 95 7.72 32.89 9.12
N PHE A 96 6.65 32.40 9.74
CA PHE A 96 6.32 32.85 11.10
C PHE A 96 7.60 32.81 11.95
N LYS A 97 7.98 33.95 12.54
CA LYS A 97 8.99 33.96 13.59
C LYS A 97 8.65 32.81 14.52
N LYS A 98 9.60 31.90 14.76
CA LYS A 98 9.45 30.87 15.78
C LYS A 98 9.01 31.63 17.03
N MET A 99 7.74 31.59 17.35
CA MET A 99 7.24 32.13 18.61
C MET A 99 7.88 31.28 19.69
N THR A 100 8.92 31.78 20.28
CA THR A 100 9.61 31.21 21.44
C THR A 100 8.71 31.16 22.68
N GLU A 101 7.49 31.60 22.53
CA GLU A 101 6.40 31.55 23.51
C GLU A 101 5.14 30.95 22.88
N PHE A 102 5.20 29.71 22.40
CA PHE A 102 4.03 28.86 22.55
C PHE A 102 3.94 28.57 24.03
N GLY A 103 3.03 29.30 24.69
CA GLY A 103 2.90 29.36 26.12
C GLY A 103 2.91 27.97 26.71
N SER A 104 3.64 27.84 27.81
CA SER A 104 3.31 26.86 28.84
C SER A 104 1.79 26.74 28.91
N VAL A 105 1.28 25.50 28.82
CA VAL A 105 -0.13 25.22 29.05
C VAL A 105 -0.56 26.06 30.24
N ASP A 106 -1.58 26.90 30.07
CA ASP A 106 -2.11 27.72 31.16
C ASP A 106 -2.33 26.80 32.35
N PRO A 107 -1.62 26.98 33.48
CA PRO A 107 -1.75 26.07 34.62
C PRO A 107 -3.18 25.99 35.15
N ASN A 108 -4.03 26.99 34.85
CA ASN A 108 -5.43 27.06 35.21
C ASN A 108 -6.37 26.70 34.04
N GLY A 109 -5.83 26.40 32.85
CA GLY A 109 -6.59 26.04 31.67
C GLY A 109 -7.15 24.62 31.78
N VAL A 110 -8.43 24.47 31.47
CA VAL A 110 -9.08 23.14 31.37
C VAL A 110 -8.57 22.47 30.10
N VAL A 111 -7.71 21.47 30.27
CA VAL A 111 -7.21 20.66 29.13
C VAL A 111 -8.37 19.82 28.56
N VAL A 112 -8.52 19.86 27.23
CA VAL A 112 -9.57 19.09 26.54
C VAL A 112 -9.31 17.58 26.73
N ASN A 113 -10.29 16.86 27.28
CA ASN A 113 -10.30 15.40 27.32
C ASN A 113 -10.74 14.86 25.95
N TRP A 114 -9.80 14.66 25.05
CA TRP A 114 -10.05 14.12 23.70
C TRP A 114 -10.66 12.72 23.73
N ARG A 115 -10.27 11.86 24.68
CA ARG A 115 -10.80 10.49 24.80
C ARG A 115 -12.30 10.46 25.01
N ALA A 116 -12.84 11.42 25.78
CA ALA A 116 -14.27 11.55 26.00
C ALA A 116 -15.04 12.11 24.79
N ARG A 117 -14.35 12.60 23.76
CA ARG A 117 -14.96 13.18 22.55
C ARG A 117 -14.93 12.25 21.34
N PHE A 118 -14.19 11.14 21.41
CA PHE A 118 -14.13 10.20 20.32
C PHE A 118 -15.42 9.39 20.21
N CYS A 119 -16.07 9.45 19.05
CA CYS A 119 -17.23 8.59 18.74
C CYS A 119 -16.80 7.17 18.35
N GLN A 120 -15.55 7.00 17.92
CA GLN A 120 -14.96 5.72 17.52
C GLN A 120 -13.51 5.65 17.98
N HIS A 121 -13.01 4.43 18.19
CA HIS A 121 -11.63 4.16 18.59
C HIS A 121 -10.92 3.22 17.60
N PRO A 122 -10.59 3.66 16.36
CA PRO A 122 -9.98 2.81 15.34
C PRO A 122 -8.63 2.21 15.76
N SER A 123 -7.91 2.89 16.65
CA SER A 123 -6.62 2.42 17.19
C SER A 123 -6.73 1.18 18.09
N LEU A 124 -7.93 0.85 18.55
CA LEU A 124 -8.19 -0.35 19.35
C LEU A 124 -8.63 -1.55 18.50
N GLN A 125 -8.83 -1.35 17.19
CA GLN A 125 -9.17 -2.42 16.28
C GLN A 125 -7.96 -3.31 15.99
N ARG A 126 -8.20 -4.62 15.87
CA ARG A 126 -7.16 -5.57 15.52
C ARG A 126 -6.81 -5.45 14.04
N SER A 127 -5.57 -5.13 13.74
CA SER A 127 -5.05 -4.99 12.38
C SER A 127 -3.73 -5.73 12.22
N ILE A 128 -3.36 -6.03 10.98
CA ILE A 128 -2.08 -6.63 10.67
C ILE A 128 -0.99 -5.62 11.00
N SER A 129 -0.11 -5.97 11.93
CA SER A 129 1.05 -5.16 12.32
C SER A 129 2.32 -5.69 11.66
N LYS A 130 3.16 -4.78 11.18
CA LYS A 130 4.46 -5.11 10.57
C LYS A 130 5.52 -4.18 11.13
N PRO A 131 6.70 -4.70 11.51
CA PRO A 131 7.79 -3.84 11.95
C PRO A 131 8.22 -2.88 10.84
N ALA A 132 8.45 -1.61 11.17
CA ALA A 132 8.91 -0.60 10.20
C ALA A 132 10.26 -0.97 9.57
N ASN A 133 11.11 -1.68 10.33
CA ASN A 133 12.44 -2.15 9.93
C ASN A 133 12.44 -3.60 9.41
N TRP A 134 11.33 -4.10 8.89
CA TRP A 134 11.20 -5.50 8.44
C TRP A 134 12.30 -5.95 7.47
N GLN A 135 12.86 -5.03 6.68
CA GLN A 135 13.97 -5.27 5.74
C GLN A 135 15.30 -5.62 6.41
N SER A 136 15.45 -5.32 7.71
CA SER A 136 16.67 -5.68 8.46
C SER A 136 16.71 -7.15 8.91
N TYR A 137 15.60 -7.87 8.77
CA TYR A 137 15.53 -9.28 9.12
C TYR A 137 16.00 -10.17 7.96
N ALA A 138 16.66 -11.28 8.31
CA ALA A 138 17.22 -12.17 7.30
C ALA A 138 16.16 -12.89 6.45
N TYR A 139 15.00 -13.22 7.05
CA TYR A 139 13.95 -14.03 6.45
C TYR A 139 12.57 -13.44 6.69
N PRO A 140 12.20 -12.33 5.99
CA PRO A 140 10.92 -11.66 6.19
C PRO A 140 9.81 -12.31 5.34
N PHE A 141 9.11 -13.30 5.88
CA PHE A 141 7.95 -13.93 5.25
C PHE A 141 6.67 -13.09 5.47
N LEU A 142 6.70 -11.82 5.05
CA LEU A 142 5.59 -10.88 5.21
C LEU A 142 4.82 -10.69 3.90
N TYR A 143 3.49 -10.75 3.99
CA TYR A 143 2.62 -10.51 2.85
C TYR A 143 2.51 -9.04 2.47
N GLY A 144 2.36 -8.77 1.16
CA GLY A 144 2.04 -7.45 0.63
C GLY A 144 3.19 -6.44 0.72
N GLN A 145 4.42 -6.91 0.87
CA GLN A 145 5.61 -6.07 0.82
C GLN A 145 6.07 -5.86 -0.62
N PHE A 146 6.78 -4.76 -0.82
CA PHE A 146 7.31 -4.36 -2.11
C PHE A 146 8.66 -5.01 -2.38
N ASP A 147 8.80 -5.61 -3.56
CA ASP A 147 10.08 -6.08 -4.09
C ASP A 147 10.61 -5.08 -5.12
N GLU A 148 11.59 -4.30 -4.73
CA GLU A 148 12.19 -3.27 -5.59
C GLU A 148 12.87 -3.86 -6.84
N SER A 149 13.35 -5.10 -6.77
CA SER A 149 14.04 -5.76 -7.89
C SER A 149 13.07 -6.09 -9.04
N LEU A 150 11.78 -6.25 -8.74
CA LEU A 150 10.73 -6.53 -9.70
C LEU A 150 10.02 -5.26 -10.20
N PHE A 151 10.29 -4.09 -9.62
CA PHE A 151 9.65 -2.85 -10.05
C PHE A 151 10.16 -2.41 -11.43
N PRO A 152 9.29 -2.09 -12.39
CA PRO A 152 9.65 -1.73 -13.74
C PRO A 152 10.13 -0.27 -13.83
N THR A 153 11.22 0.07 -13.15
CA THR A 153 11.70 1.45 -12.94
C THR A 153 11.82 2.23 -14.25
N SER A 154 12.40 1.65 -15.28
CA SER A 154 12.62 2.35 -16.57
C SER A 154 11.30 2.64 -17.28
N ALA A 155 10.40 1.65 -17.35
CA ALA A 155 9.08 1.81 -17.98
C ALA A 155 8.19 2.78 -17.19
N TRP A 156 8.20 2.69 -15.86
CA TRP A 156 7.46 3.62 -15.02
C TRP A 156 7.97 5.06 -15.16
N ARG A 157 9.30 5.24 -15.15
CA ARG A 157 9.95 6.55 -15.38
C ARG A 157 9.56 7.13 -16.74
N GLU A 158 9.55 6.32 -17.80
CA GLU A 158 9.14 6.74 -19.14
C GLU A 158 7.67 7.25 -19.10
N CYS A 159 6.75 6.52 -18.48
CA CYS A 159 5.35 6.91 -18.36
C CYS A 159 5.19 8.21 -17.58
N CYS A 160 5.89 8.36 -16.45
CA CYS A 160 5.87 9.60 -15.67
C CYS A 160 6.41 10.80 -16.47
N LEU A 161 7.50 10.63 -17.21
CA LEU A 161 8.05 11.70 -18.07
C LEU A 161 7.08 12.09 -19.18
N LYS A 162 6.40 11.12 -19.80
CA LYS A 162 5.36 11.39 -20.81
C LYS A 162 4.18 12.15 -20.19
N ALA A 163 3.74 11.75 -18.99
CA ALA A 163 2.67 12.46 -18.27
C ALA A 163 3.04 13.91 -17.89
N LEU A 164 4.32 14.26 -17.89
CA LEU A 164 4.81 15.63 -17.69
C LEU A 164 4.90 16.44 -19.00
N SER A 165 4.45 15.91 -20.14
CA SER A 165 4.33 16.70 -21.37
C SER A 165 3.29 17.84 -21.20
N VAL A 166 3.46 18.93 -21.93
CA VAL A 166 2.53 20.07 -21.86
C VAL A 166 1.09 19.65 -22.17
N ILE A 167 0.89 18.72 -23.09
CA ILE A 167 -0.44 18.21 -23.47
C ILE A 167 -1.06 17.43 -22.31
N ASP A 168 -0.29 16.51 -21.70
CA ASP A 168 -0.78 15.69 -20.58
C ASP A 168 -1.00 16.52 -19.31
N ILE A 169 -0.14 17.50 -19.02
CA ILE A 169 -0.32 18.42 -17.90
C ILE A 169 -1.67 19.15 -18.02
N ARG A 170 -2.03 19.63 -19.20
CA ARG A 170 -3.33 20.27 -19.42
C ARG A 170 -4.51 19.33 -19.18
N ALA A 171 -4.33 18.03 -19.38
CA ALA A 171 -5.38 17.04 -19.15
C ALA A 171 -5.54 16.68 -17.67
N TRP A 172 -4.45 16.49 -16.91
CA TRP A 172 -4.53 16.01 -15.54
C TRP A 172 -4.40 17.09 -14.44
N ALA A 173 -3.86 18.30 -14.75
CA ALA A 173 -3.68 19.35 -13.75
C ALA A 173 -4.98 20.05 -13.27
N PRO A 174 -6.05 20.17 -14.09
CA PRO A 174 -7.32 20.70 -13.62
C PRO A 174 -7.96 19.84 -12.54
N ASP A 175 -8.75 20.45 -11.65
CA ASP A 175 -9.52 19.77 -10.62
C ASP A 175 -10.66 18.95 -11.26
N GLN A 176 -10.54 17.64 -11.24
CA GLN A 176 -11.45 16.68 -11.89
C GLN A 176 -12.49 16.14 -10.90
N ILE A 177 -13.32 17.03 -10.34
CA ILE A 177 -14.25 16.68 -9.25
C ILE A 177 -15.26 15.60 -9.65
N SER A 178 -15.76 15.65 -10.87
CA SER A 178 -16.89 14.84 -11.34
C SER A 178 -16.51 13.57 -12.11
N ARG A 179 -15.23 13.41 -12.44
CA ARG A 179 -14.77 12.29 -13.26
C ARG A 179 -13.34 11.86 -12.92
N ASP A 180 -12.95 10.72 -13.40
CA ASP A 180 -11.58 10.20 -13.34
C ASP A 180 -10.83 10.50 -14.65
N ASP A 181 -9.54 10.17 -14.75
CA ASP A 181 -8.82 10.27 -16.03
C ASP A 181 -9.46 9.35 -17.07
N ASP A 182 -10.05 9.94 -18.12
CA ASP A 182 -10.79 9.21 -19.15
C ASP A 182 -9.92 8.12 -19.82
N SER A 183 -8.62 8.37 -19.95
CA SER A 183 -7.69 7.41 -20.52
C SER A 183 -7.49 6.21 -19.58
N LEU A 184 -7.37 6.42 -18.27
CA LEU A 184 -7.26 5.31 -17.31
C LEU A 184 -8.55 4.49 -17.28
N VAL A 185 -9.70 5.15 -17.20
CA VAL A 185 -11.01 4.47 -17.24
C VAL A 185 -11.12 3.60 -18.49
N HIS A 186 -10.76 4.16 -19.65
CA HIS A 186 -10.75 3.40 -20.91
C HIS A 186 -9.81 2.18 -20.83
N GLN A 187 -8.59 2.32 -20.31
CA GLN A 187 -7.66 1.18 -20.18
C GLN A 187 -8.19 0.12 -19.20
N ILE A 188 -8.82 0.52 -18.10
CA ILE A 188 -9.42 -0.43 -17.16
C ILE A 188 -10.54 -1.21 -17.86
N CYS A 189 -11.48 -0.53 -18.52
CA CYS A 189 -12.62 -1.17 -19.20
C CYS A 189 -12.19 -2.09 -20.35
N THR A 190 -11.14 -1.72 -21.11
CA THR A 190 -10.78 -2.43 -22.34
C THR A 190 -9.65 -3.44 -22.19
N ARG A 191 -8.80 -3.33 -21.16
CA ARG A 191 -7.62 -4.18 -21.01
C ARG A 191 -7.52 -4.88 -19.65
N VAL A 192 -7.96 -4.26 -18.55
CA VAL A 192 -7.85 -4.86 -17.22
C VAL A 192 -9.06 -5.77 -16.93
N LEU A 193 -10.26 -5.22 -16.99
CA LEU A 193 -11.50 -5.96 -16.70
C LEU A 193 -11.74 -7.19 -17.58
N PRO A 194 -11.48 -7.15 -18.92
CA PRO A 194 -11.68 -8.32 -19.78
C PRO A 194 -10.82 -9.53 -19.38
N ARG A 195 -9.67 -9.35 -18.75
CA ARG A 195 -8.86 -10.46 -18.21
C ARG A 195 -9.59 -11.24 -17.13
N ARG A 196 -10.55 -10.60 -16.47
CA ARG A 196 -11.39 -11.19 -15.43
C ARG A 196 -12.76 -11.62 -15.96
N GLY A 197 -13.00 -11.50 -17.27
CA GLY A 197 -14.29 -11.74 -17.90
C GLY A 197 -15.33 -10.68 -17.57
N VAL A 198 -14.93 -9.54 -17.01
CA VAL A 198 -15.82 -8.43 -16.65
C VAL A 198 -15.84 -7.41 -17.78
N TRP A 199 -17.04 -6.97 -18.13
CA TRP A 199 -17.27 -5.91 -19.11
C TRP A 199 -18.04 -4.79 -18.41
N ALA A 200 -17.55 -3.57 -18.52
CA ALA A 200 -18.17 -2.39 -17.91
C ALA A 200 -18.02 -1.17 -18.81
N THR A 201 -18.99 -0.27 -18.72
CA THR A 201 -18.95 1.05 -19.32
C THR A 201 -18.26 2.04 -18.36
N PRO A 202 -17.81 3.21 -18.82
CA PRO A 202 -17.23 4.25 -17.97
C PRO A 202 -18.16 4.70 -16.83
N ASP A 203 -19.48 4.66 -17.02
CA ASP A 203 -20.46 5.05 -16.01
C ASP A 203 -20.61 4.03 -14.88
N GLU A 204 -20.19 2.78 -15.14
CA GLU A 204 -20.19 1.69 -14.15
C GLU A 204 -18.88 1.60 -13.36
N LEU A 205 -17.93 2.54 -13.57
CA LEU A 205 -16.60 2.50 -12.95
C LEU A 205 -16.27 3.78 -12.21
N ILE A 206 -15.64 3.64 -11.04
CA ILE A 206 -15.04 4.74 -10.29
C ILE A 206 -13.65 4.35 -9.80
N VAL A 207 -12.65 5.24 -9.99
CA VAL A 207 -11.30 5.04 -9.48
C VAL A 207 -11.22 5.42 -8.00
N THR A 208 -10.50 4.63 -7.22
CA THR A 208 -10.36 4.81 -5.76
C THR A 208 -8.88 4.85 -5.34
N VAL A 209 -8.62 5.25 -4.09
CA VAL A 209 -7.27 5.21 -3.47
C VAL A 209 -7.02 3.80 -2.94
N GLY A 210 -6.95 2.81 -3.85
CA GLY A 210 -6.82 1.38 -3.56
C GLY A 210 -8.14 0.72 -3.08
N ALA A 211 -8.11 -0.62 -2.96
CA ALA A 211 -9.28 -1.42 -2.57
C ALA A 211 -9.82 -1.07 -1.17
N GLN A 212 -8.94 -0.76 -0.20
CA GLN A 212 -9.37 -0.38 1.15
C GLN A 212 -10.25 0.88 1.18
N HIS A 213 -9.91 1.90 0.36
CA HIS A 213 -10.76 3.09 0.19
C HIS A 213 -12.09 2.72 -0.48
N ALA A 214 -12.06 1.81 -1.47
CA ALA A 214 -13.27 1.31 -2.09
C ALA A 214 -14.20 0.65 -1.06
N LEU A 215 -13.68 -0.26 -0.24
CA LEU A 215 -14.45 -0.93 0.82
C LEU A 215 -15.02 0.07 1.83
N TYR A 216 -14.22 1.08 2.22
CA TYR A 216 -14.69 2.11 3.15
C TYR A 216 -15.83 2.93 2.55
N MET A 217 -15.74 3.34 1.28
CA MET A 217 -16.81 4.06 0.58
C MET A 217 -18.08 3.24 0.46
N ILE A 218 -17.97 1.94 0.13
CA ILE A 218 -19.11 1.02 0.06
C ILE A 218 -19.77 0.92 1.43
N ALA A 219 -18.99 0.75 2.49
CA ALA A 219 -19.50 0.65 3.85
C ALA A 219 -20.18 1.95 4.31
N ASP A 220 -19.57 3.10 4.00
CA ASP A 220 -20.11 4.41 4.39
C ASP A 220 -21.44 4.74 3.70
N LEU A 221 -21.59 4.32 2.45
CA LEU A 221 -22.80 4.60 1.66
C LEU A 221 -23.93 3.60 1.92
N LEU A 222 -23.60 2.31 2.07
CA LEU A 222 -24.61 1.24 2.01
C LEU A 222 -24.90 0.56 3.35
N ILE A 223 -24.01 0.73 4.36
CA ILE A 223 -24.13 0.01 5.62
C ILE A 223 -24.43 0.99 6.75
N SER A 224 -25.51 0.71 7.45
CA SER A 224 -25.95 1.46 8.64
C SER A 224 -26.18 0.51 9.80
N SER A 225 -26.48 1.05 10.99
CA SER A 225 -26.83 0.25 12.16
C SER A 225 -27.97 -0.71 11.83
N GLY A 226 -27.76 -2.01 12.11
CA GLY A 226 -28.73 -3.07 11.81
C GLY A 226 -28.64 -3.68 10.40
N THR A 227 -27.86 -3.13 9.48
CA THR A 227 -27.57 -3.78 8.19
C THR A 227 -26.80 -5.09 8.44
N ARG A 228 -27.33 -6.21 7.95
CA ARG A 228 -26.77 -7.55 8.17
C ARG A 228 -25.72 -7.85 7.12
N VAL A 229 -24.49 -7.99 7.56
CA VAL A 229 -23.34 -8.25 6.69
C VAL A 229 -22.71 -9.58 7.05
N ALA A 230 -22.62 -10.49 6.08
CA ALA A 230 -21.82 -11.71 6.16
C ALA A 230 -20.38 -11.44 5.72
N ILE A 231 -19.41 -11.95 6.49
CA ILE A 231 -17.98 -11.85 6.18
C ILE A 231 -17.31 -13.20 6.37
N GLU A 232 -16.32 -13.51 5.54
CA GLU A 232 -15.48 -14.71 5.66
C GLU A 232 -14.77 -14.81 7.02
N ASP A 233 -14.67 -16.01 7.60
CA ASP A 233 -13.95 -16.28 8.84
C ASP A 233 -13.15 -17.59 8.75
N PRO A 234 -11.79 -17.56 8.74
CA PRO A 234 -10.96 -16.35 8.76
C PRO A 234 -11.13 -15.48 7.51
N GLY A 235 -10.98 -14.16 7.68
CA GLY A 235 -11.21 -13.18 6.62
C GLY A 235 -10.26 -11.96 6.73
N TYR A 236 -10.40 -11.03 5.80
CA TYR A 236 -9.58 -9.82 5.76
C TYR A 236 -9.87 -8.89 6.97
N PRO A 237 -8.88 -8.63 7.85
CA PRO A 237 -9.11 -7.88 9.08
C PRO A 237 -9.62 -6.45 8.85
N ASP A 238 -9.08 -5.73 7.85
CA ASP A 238 -9.50 -4.35 7.63
C ASP A 238 -10.92 -4.26 7.05
N ALA A 239 -11.37 -5.24 6.24
CA ALA A 239 -12.77 -5.31 5.82
C ALA A 239 -13.68 -5.52 7.02
N ARG A 240 -13.34 -6.46 7.93
CA ARG A 240 -14.05 -6.64 9.21
C ARG A 240 -14.12 -5.34 10.01
N ASN A 241 -13.00 -4.65 10.17
CA ASN A 241 -12.92 -3.40 10.93
C ASN A 241 -13.74 -2.28 10.28
N ILE A 242 -13.72 -2.17 8.95
CA ILE A 242 -14.51 -1.20 8.18
C ILE A 242 -16.00 -1.46 8.38
N PHE A 243 -16.47 -2.69 8.15
CA PHE A 243 -17.88 -3.02 8.26
C PHE A 243 -18.38 -2.93 9.71
N SER A 244 -17.60 -3.43 10.69
CA SER A 244 -17.98 -3.34 12.12
C SER A 244 -18.02 -1.90 12.64
N SER A 245 -17.39 -0.94 11.97
CA SER A 245 -17.53 0.47 12.31
C SER A 245 -18.88 1.09 11.92
N ARG A 246 -19.70 0.36 11.12
CA ARG A 246 -20.97 0.83 10.59
C ARG A 246 -22.17 0.03 11.09
N THR A 247 -21.97 -1.26 11.39
CA THR A 247 -23.06 -2.13 11.87
C THR A 247 -22.60 -3.06 12.98
N ASP A 248 -23.51 -3.33 13.91
CA ASP A 248 -23.34 -4.36 14.95
C ASP A 248 -23.78 -5.75 14.46
N ALA A 249 -24.41 -5.84 13.27
CA ALA A 249 -24.93 -7.07 12.68
C ALA A 249 -23.95 -7.71 11.68
N LEU A 250 -22.64 -7.59 11.94
CA LEU A 250 -21.57 -8.26 11.19
C LEU A 250 -21.45 -9.70 11.67
N THR A 251 -21.65 -10.67 10.78
CA THR A 251 -21.65 -12.09 11.12
C THR A 251 -20.55 -12.83 10.38
N PRO A 252 -19.65 -13.54 11.11
CA PRO A 252 -18.64 -14.39 10.50
C PRO A 252 -19.27 -15.63 9.89
N VAL A 253 -18.83 -16.00 8.68
CA VAL A 253 -19.25 -17.18 7.93
C VAL A 253 -18.01 -18.03 7.65
N ALA A 254 -18.09 -19.32 7.99
CA ALA A 254 -16.99 -20.25 7.82
C ALA A 254 -16.57 -20.38 6.35
N ILE A 255 -15.27 -20.60 6.17
CA ILE A 255 -14.69 -21.02 4.89
C ILE A 255 -14.24 -22.47 4.95
N ASP A 256 -14.17 -23.12 3.78
CA ASP A 256 -13.61 -24.45 3.60
C ASP A 256 -12.54 -24.46 2.50
N SER A 257 -12.14 -25.63 2.02
CA SER A 257 -11.19 -25.79 0.91
C SER A 257 -11.64 -25.18 -0.42
N HIS A 258 -12.87 -24.65 -0.50
CA HIS A 258 -13.46 -24.02 -1.66
C HIS A 258 -13.90 -22.57 -1.37
N GLY A 259 -13.41 -21.95 -0.32
CA GLY A 259 -13.73 -20.57 0.10
C GLY A 259 -15.02 -20.50 0.93
N LEU A 260 -15.74 -19.39 0.83
CA LEU A 260 -16.97 -19.14 1.61
C LEU A 260 -17.96 -20.31 1.48
N VAL A 261 -18.43 -20.82 2.63
CA VAL A 261 -19.46 -21.88 2.67
C VAL A 261 -20.82 -21.29 2.31
N VAL A 262 -21.36 -21.71 1.17
CA VAL A 262 -22.66 -21.23 0.66
C VAL A 262 -23.78 -22.15 1.10
N GLY A 263 -24.83 -21.59 1.72
CA GLY A 263 -25.99 -22.34 2.21
C GLY A 263 -27.15 -21.41 2.60
N GLU A 264 -28.25 -21.99 3.06
CA GLU A 264 -29.49 -21.28 3.41
C GLU A 264 -29.31 -20.16 4.46
N HIS A 265 -28.30 -20.31 5.33
CA HIS A 265 -27.96 -19.31 6.34
C HIS A 265 -27.59 -17.93 5.74
N LEU A 266 -27.14 -17.89 4.49
CA LEU A 266 -26.80 -16.64 3.80
C LEU A 266 -28.01 -15.85 3.29
N ARG A 267 -29.21 -16.44 3.23
CA ARG A 267 -30.41 -15.80 2.70
C ARG A 267 -30.89 -14.60 3.55
N ASN A 268 -30.48 -14.54 4.81
CA ASN A 268 -30.93 -13.52 5.74
C ASN A 268 -30.03 -12.29 5.82
N PHE A 269 -28.97 -12.21 5.00
CA PHE A 269 -28.09 -11.06 4.95
C PHE A 269 -28.53 -10.05 3.90
N ASP A 270 -28.11 -8.81 4.09
CA ASP A 270 -28.30 -7.75 3.11
C ASP A 270 -27.08 -7.68 2.18
N TYR A 271 -25.88 -7.94 2.76
CA TYR A 271 -24.61 -7.97 2.02
C TYR A 271 -23.77 -9.19 2.41
N ILE A 272 -23.01 -9.71 1.44
CA ILE A 272 -21.99 -10.75 1.63
C ILE A 272 -20.67 -10.21 1.09
N TYR A 273 -19.66 -10.09 1.95
CA TYR A 273 -18.30 -9.78 1.54
C TYR A 273 -17.49 -11.06 1.35
N THR A 274 -16.80 -11.20 0.21
CA THR A 274 -16.01 -12.38 -0.13
C THR A 274 -14.81 -12.05 -1.00
N THR A 275 -13.75 -12.86 -0.91
CA THR A 275 -12.51 -12.78 -1.68
C THR A 275 -12.34 -14.05 -2.55
N PRO A 276 -13.19 -14.24 -3.60
CA PRO A 276 -13.36 -15.55 -4.24
C PRO A 276 -12.20 -15.99 -5.13
N SER A 277 -11.34 -15.08 -5.58
CA SER A 277 -10.19 -15.41 -6.44
C SER A 277 -9.01 -15.98 -5.64
N HIS A 278 -8.69 -15.33 -4.52
CA HIS A 278 -7.71 -15.76 -3.53
C HIS A 278 -8.24 -15.35 -2.17
N GLN A 279 -8.86 -16.32 -1.48
CA GLN A 279 -9.43 -16.06 -0.17
C GLN A 279 -8.37 -15.54 0.82
N CYS A 280 -8.67 -14.44 1.46
CA CYS A 280 -7.79 -13.86 2.49
C CYS A 280 -8.13 -14.43 3.87
N PRO A 281 -7.21 -15.12 4.57
CA PRO A 281 -5.78 -15.25 4.30
C PRO A 281 -5.36 -16.56 3.63
N THR A 282 -6.27 -17.49 3.35
CA THR A 282 -5.95 -18.89 3.02
C THR A 282 -5.40 -19.11 1.62
N GLY A 283 -5.63 -18.16 0.68
CA GLY A 283 -5.26 -18.31 -0.72
C GLY A 283 -6.17 -19.26 -1.53
N VAL A 284 -7.18 -19.86 -0.90
CA VAL A 284 -8.11 -20.78 -1.56
C VAL A 284 -8.92 -20.07 -2.63
N THR A 285 -9.08 -20.68 -3.78
CA THR A 285 -9.89 -20.17 -4.90
C THR A 285 -11.29 -20.81 -4.90
N MET A 286 -12.32 -19.97 -4.94
CA MET A 286 -13.70 -20.42 -5.02
C MET A 286 -13.99 -20.99 -6.43
N PRO A 287 -14.38 -22.28 -6.55
CA PRO A 287 -14.66 -22.90 -7.84
C PRO A 287 -15.91 -22.33 -8.51
N LEU A 288 -16.00 -22.47 -9.83
CA LEU A 288 -17.09 -21.93 -10.62
C LEU A 288 -18.47 -22.35 -10.11
N SER A 289 -18.64 -23.63 -9.76
CA SER A 289 -19.92 -24.17 -9.25
C SER A 289 -20.38 -23.47 -7.98
N ARG A 290 -19.47 -23.11 -7.08
CA ARG A 290 -19.81 -22.37 -5.85
C ARG A 290 -20.09 -20.90 -6.12
N ARG A 291 -19.40 -20.28 -7.09
CA ARG A 291 -19.73 -18.91 -7.56
C ARG A 291 -21.15 -18.84 -8.11
N GLU A 292 -21.53 -19.80 -8.94
CA GLU A 292 -22.89 -19.90 -9.46
C GLU A 292 -23.93 -20.15 -8.36
N GLN A 293 -23.61 -21.01 -7.37
CA GLN A 293 -24.49 -21.26 -6.22
C GLN A 293 -24.70 -19.97 -5.41
N LEU A 294 -23.63 -19.22 -5.14
CA LEU A 294 -23.70 -17.96 -4.40
C LEU A 294 -24.54 -16.91 -5.14
N LEU A 295 -24.37 -16.79 -6.46
CA LEU A 295 -25.17 -15.88 -7.29
C LEU A 295 -26.64 -16.26 -7.35
N ARG A 296 -26.96 -17.56 -7.47
CA ARG A 296 -28.36 -18.03 -7.42
C ARG A 296 -29.01 -17.63 -6.09
N LEU A 297 -28.34 -17.93 -4.97
CA LEU A 297 -28.83 -17.56 -3.64
C LEU A 297 -29.03 -16.05 -3.52
N ALA A 298 -28.06 -15.25 -3.96
CA ALA A 298 -28.13 -13.79 -3.92
C ALA A 298 -29.32 -13.25 -4.73
N ASN A 299 -29.60 -13.82 -5.90
CA ASN A 299 -30.74 -13.46 -6.74
C ASN A 299 -32.08 -13.81 -6.07
N GLU A 300 -32.20 -15.02 -5.51
CA GLU A 300 -33.42 -15.51 -4.87
C GLU A 300 -33.76 -14.76 -3.57
N SER A 301 -32.76 -14.27 -2.85
CA SER A 301 -32.91 -13.71 -1.50
C SER A 301 -32.68 -12.21 -1.44
N ASN A 302 -32.52 -11.54 -2.57
CA ASN A 302 -32.26 -10.10 -2.66
C ASN A 302 -30.99 -9.64 -1.93
N VAL A 303 -29.95 -10.48 -1.89
CA VAL A 303 -28.64 -10.20 -1.28
C VAL A 303 -27.72 -9.53 -2.29
N VAL A 304 -26.89 -8.61 -1.83
CA VAL A 304 -25.81 -8.00 -2.64
C VAL A 304 -24.47 -8.59 -2.23
N ILE A 305 -23.60 -8.88 -3.20
CA ILE A 305 -22.27 -9.43 -2.96
C ILE A 305 -21.23 -8.33 -3.17
N ILE A 306 -20.32 -8.17 -2.24
CA ILE A 306 -19.13 -7.32 -2.37
C ILE A 306 -17.97 -8.27 -2.66
N GLU A 307 -17.55 -8.33 -3.92
CA GLU A 307 -16.41 -9.12 -4.39
C GLU A 307 -15.14 -8.29 -4.31
N ASP A 308 -14.21 -8.67 -3.43
CA ASP A 308 -12.88 -8.05 -3.35
C ASP A 308 -11.87 -8.92 -4.11
N ASP A 309 -11.48 -8.46 -5.28
CA ASP A 309 -10.58 -9.15 -6.22
C ASP A 309 -9.16 -8.54 -6.19
N PHE A 310 -8.61 -8.38 -4.99
CA PHE A 310 -7.40 -7.60 -4.69
C PHE A 310 -6.10 -8.20 -5.27
N GLU A 311 -6.07 -9.48 -5.63
CA GLU A 311 -4.88 -10.22 -6.10
C GLU A 311 -5.18 -11.09 -7.33
N SER A 312 -6.12 -10.69 -8.13
CA SER A 312 -6.70 -11.44 -9.25
C SER A 312 -5.71 -11.88 -10.34
N GLU A 313 -4.58 -11.20 -10.46
CA GLU A 313 -3.61 -11.42 -11.54
C GLU A 313 -2.56 -12.50 -11.20
N ASN A 314 -2.54 -13.01 -9.97
CA ASN A 314 -1.52 -13.90 -9.46
C ASN A 314 -1.97 -15.37 -9.48
N ASN A 315 -2.13 -15.95 -10.66
CA ASN A 315 -2.47 -17.38 -10.83
C ASN A 315 -1.24 -18.16 -11.30
N PHE A 316 -0.96 -19.31 -10.66
CA PHE A 316 0.18 -20.17 -10.98
C PHE A 316 -0.15 -21.30 -11.93
N GLU A 317 -1.41 -21.72 -11.95
CA GLU A 317 -1.90 -22.88 -12.73
C GLU A 317 -3.11 -22.49 -13.58
N GLY A 318 -3.02 -22.78 -14.87
CA GLY A 318 -4.15 -22.70 -15.79
C GLY A 318 -4.63 -21.28 -16.11
N HIS A 319 -5.87 -21.22 -16.62
CA HIS A 319 -6.54 -19.94 -16.86
C HIS A 319 -7.23 -19.46 -15.58
N PRO A 320 -7.17 -18.15 -15.27
CA PRO A 320 -7.87 -17.59 -14.12
C PRO A 320 -9.38 -17.92 -14.21
N ILE A 321 -9.98 -18.35 -13.08
CA ILE A 321 -11.43 -18.48 -13.00
C ILE A 321 -12.03 -17.08 -13.17
N PRO A 322 -13.02 -16.89 -14.05
CA PRO A 322 -13.67 -15.60 -14.26
C PRO A 322 -14.20 -15.02 -12.94
N ALA A 323 -14.12 -13.71 -12.78
CA ALA A 323 -14.64 -13.03 -11.58
C ALA A 323 -16.12 -13.37 -11.35
N LEU A 324 -16.58 -13.31 -10.09
CA LEU A 324 -17.98 -13.50 -9.75
C LEU A 324 -18.85 -12.46 -10.48
N LYS A 325 -18.38 -11.22 -10.57
CA LYS A 325 -19.00 -10.13 -11.34
C LYS A 325 -19.23 -10.49 -12.80
N SER A 326 -18.35 -11.28 -13.42
CA SER A 326 -18.50 -11.68 -14.84
C SER A 326 -19.70 -12.60 -15.08
N LEU A 327 -20.14 -13.31 -14.05
CA LEU A 327 -21.28 -14.23 -14.07
C LEU A 327 -22.59 -13.54 -13.64
N ASP A 328 -22.50 -12.32 -13.12
CA ASP A 328 -23.62 -11.55 -12.59
C ASP A 328 -24.48 -11.01 -13.75
N ARG A 329 -25.78 -11.35 -13.75
CA ARG A 329 -26.76 -10.92 -14.75
C ARG A 329 -27.76 -9.88 -14.20
N ASN A 330 -27.76 -9.67 -12.87
CA ASN A 330 -28.80 -8.94 -12.18
C ASN A 330 -28.25 -7.77 -11.33
N ASN A 331 -27.01 -7.32 -11.60
CA ASN A 331 -26.31 -6.26 -10.86
C ASN A 331 -26.26 -6.50 -9.35
N ARG A 332 -26.04 -7.77 -8.94
CA ARG A 332 -25.92 -8.17 -7.54
C ARG A 332 -24.51 -8.06 -6.99
N VAL A 333 -23.52 -7.90 -7.86
CA VAL A 333 -22.11 -7.89 -7.46
C VAL A 333 -21.54 -6.48 -7.58
N ILE A 334 -21.07 -5.95 -6.47
CA ILE A 334 -20.16 -4.79 -6.40
C ILE A 334 -18.75 -5.34 -6.47
N TYR A 335 -18.03 -5.07 -7.54
CA TYR A 335 -16.70 -5.57 -7.77
C TYR A 335 -15.66 -4.54 -7.36
N VAL A 336 -14.69 -4.94 -6.54
CA VAL A 336 -13.56 -4.11 -6.08
C VAL A 336 -12.28 -4.67 -6.67
N GLY A 337 -11.58 -3.86 -7.46
CA GLY A 337 -10.29 -4.21 -8.05
C GLY A 337 -9.14 -3.35 -7.53
N SER A 338 -7.92 -3.88 -7.62
CA SER A 338 -6.70 -3.18 -7.21
C SER A 338 -5.63 -3.24 -8.29
N LEU A 339 -5.08 -2.09 -8.66
CA LEU A 339 -3.91 -1.98 -9.55
C LEU A 339 -2.60 -1.78 -8.77
N SER A 340 -2.69 -1.50 -7.46
CA SER A 340 -1.51 -1.28 -6.61
C SER A 340 -0.71 -2.56 -6.35
N LYS A 341 -1.37 -3.72 -6.32
CA LYS A 341 -0.72 -5.01 -6.01
C LYS A 341 0.22 -5.49 -7.11
N SER A 342 -0.12 -5.21 -8.37
CA SER A 342 0.69 -5.57 -9.54
C SER A 342 1.86 -4.61 -9.81
N MET A 343 1.89 -3.44 -9.16
CA MET A 343 2.92 -2.43 -9.36
C MET A 343 3.69 -2.15 -8.08
N ALA A 344 3.14 -1.32 -7.23
CA ALA A 344 3.67 -0.97 -5.92
C ALA A 344 2.53 -0.54 -5.00
N PRO A 345 2.49 -1.04 -3.75
CA PRO A 345 1.44 -0.68 -2.79
C PRO A 345 1.30 0.83 -2.56
N GLY A 346 2.40 1.58 -2.68
CA GLY A 346 2.43 3.04 -2.50
C GLY A 346 1.72 3.85 -3.59
N LEU A 347 1.42 3.28 -4.76
CA LEU A 347 0.69 3.97 -5.83
C LEU A 347 -0.77 4.23 -5.47
N ARG A 348 -1.37 3.39 -4.63
CA ARG A 348 -2.72 3.56 -4.09
C ARG A 348 -3.79 3.80 -5.17
N ILE A 349 -3.87 2.91 -6.16
CA ILE A 349 -4.92 2.92 -7.18
C ILE A 349 -5.72 1.62 -7.12
N GLY A 350 -7.04 1.78 -7.00
CA GLY A 350 -8.05 0.73 -7.13
C GLY A 350 -9.26 1.25 -7.88
N TYR A 351 -10.28 0.45 -7.99
CA TYR A 351 -11.52 0.85 -8.65
C TYR A 351 -12.71 0.00 -8.17
N ILE A 352 -13.92 0.53 -8.35
CA ILE A 352 -15.18 -0.19 -8.13
C ILE A 352 -15.89 -0.30 -9.47
N VAL A 353 -16.49 -1.46 -9.74
CA VAL A 353 -17.42 -1.66 -10.83
C VAL A 353 -18.78 -2.08 -10.26
N ALA A 354 -19.80 -1.29 -10.54
CA ALA A 354 -21.17 -1.51 -10.07
C ALA A 354 -22.18 -0.83 -10.99
N ALA A 355 -23.47 -0.93 -10.65
CA ALA A 355 -24.53 -0.25 -11.37
C ALA A 355 -24.29 1.28 -11.44
N PRO A 356 -24.64 1.96 -12.56
CA PRO A 356 -24.35 3.38 -12.76
C PRO A 356 -24.89 4.29 -11.67
N GLU A 357 -26.08 4.01 -11.14
CA GLU A 357 -26.68 4.78 -10.04
C GLU A 357 -25.89 4.67 -8.75
N LEU A 358 -25.33 3.51 -8.44
CA LEU A 358 -24.44 3.34 -7.27
C LEU A 358 -23.11 4.06 -7.48
N ILE A 359 -22.54 3.99 -8.68
CA ILE A 359 -21.30 4.70 -9.03
C ILE A 359 -21.48 6.22 -8.94
N ALA A 360 -22.64 6.75 -9.32
CA ALA A 360 -22.95 8.17 -9.20
C ALA A 360 -22.92 8.63 -7.72
N GLU A 361 -23.55 7.89 -6.83
CA GLU A 361 -23.54 8.19 -5.38
C GLU A 361 -22.17 7.98 -4.75
N LEU A 362 -21.44 6.93 -5.10
CA LEU A 362 -20.06 6.73 -4.66
C LEU A 362 -19.15 7.88 -5.14
N ARG A 363 -19.37 8.43 -6.32
CA ARG A 363 -18.62 9.58 -6.85
C ARG A 363 -18.93 10.85 -6.06
N ALA A 364 -20.19 11.06 -5.70
CA ALA A 364 -20.60 12.16 -4.82
C ALA A 364 -19.99 12.04 -3.42
N LEU A 365 -20.00 10.85 -2.83
CA LEU A 365 -19.36 10.57 -1.54
C LEU A 365 -17.84 10.79 -1.61
N ARG A 366 -17.15 10.25 -2.62
CA ARG A 366 -15.70 10.43 -2.81
C ARG A 366 -15.32 11.92 -2.90
N ARG A 367 -16.16 12.73 -3.57
CA ARG A 367 -15.95 14.17 -3.65
C ARG A 367 -15.91 14.81 -2.27
N LEU A 368 -16.76 14.38 -1.33
CA LEU A 368 -16.78 14.90 0.04
C LEU A 368 -15.55 14.44 0.84
N MET A 369 -15.02 13.25 0.54
CA MET A 369 -13.89 12.67 1.27
C MET A 369 -12.54 13.24 0.81
N ILE A 370 -12.26 13.20 -0.49
CA ILE A 370 -10.93 13.46 -1.06
C ILE A 370 -10.97 14.25 -2.37
N ARG A 371 -12.13 14.68 -2.84
CA ARG A 371 -12.40 15.22 -4.19
C ARG A 371 -12.18 14.15 -5.28
N HIS A 372 -10.95 13.79 -5.58
CA HIS A 372 -10.56 12.72 -6.51
C HIS A 372 -9.16 12.15 -6.16
N PRO A 373 -8.82 10.93 -6.57
CA PRO A 373 -7.46 10.41 -6.50
C PRO A 373 -6.53 11.22 -7.43
N SER A 374 -5.22 11.15 -7.17
CA SER A 374 -4.22 11.86 -7.98
C SER A 374 -4.37 11.59 -9.48
N THR A 375 -4.72 12.58 -10.26
CA THR A 375 -4.87 12.51 -11.71
C THR A 375 -3.55 12.29 -12.43
N PHE A 376 -2.43 12.79 -11.88
CA PHE A 376 -1.08 12.49 -12.37
C PHE A 376 -0.76 10.99 -12.31
N ILE A 377 -1.09 10.34 -11.18
CA ILE A 377 -0.87 8.89 -11.03
C ILE A 377 -1.81 8.11 -11.97
N GLN A 378 -3.07 8.54 -12.09
CA GLN A 378 -4.03 7.95 -13.03
C GLN A 378 -3.48 8.02 -14.46
N ARG A 379 -2.99 9.18 -14.89
CA ARG A 379 -2.42 9.40 -16.22
C ARG A 379 -1.17 8.55 -16.46
N SER A 380 -0.24 8.53 -15.52
CA SER A 380 0.98 7.71 -15.60
C SER A 380 0.66 6.23 -15.72
N LEU A 381 -0.32 5.73 -14.96
CA LEU A 381 -0.75 4.34 -15.02
C LEU A 381 -1.50 4.01 -16.31
N SER A 382 -2.32 4.94 -16.81
CA SER A 382 -2.95 4.80 -18.13
C SER A 382 -1.90 4.61 -19.24
N LEU A 383 -0.84 5.40 -19.23
CA LEU A 383 0.27 5.26 -20.16
C LEU A 383 0.99 3.91 -19.98
N PHE A 384 1.21 3.48 -18.74
CA PHE A 384 1.84 2.19 -18.44
C PHE A 384 1.05 1.00 -19.01
N ILE A 385 -0.27 1.04 -18.89
CA ILE A 385 -1.16 0.01 -19.45
C ILE A 385 -1.20 0.12 -20.98
N SER A 386 -1.39 1.33 -21.52
CA SER A 386 -1.57 1.54 -22.97
C SER A 386 -0.34 1.17 -23.80
N LEU A 387 0.87 1.34 -23.23
CA LEU A 387 2.13 0.98 -23.85
C LEU A 387 2.49 -0.52 -23.68
N GLY A 388 1.64 -1.31 -23.02
CA GLY A 388 1.86 -2.77 -22.83
C GLY A 388 2.83 -3.12 -21.70
N HIS A 389 3.31 -2.15 -20.92
CA HIS A 389 4.22 -2.39 -19.81
C HIS A 389 3.55 -3.18 -18.67
N ASN A 390 2.24 -2.99 -18.49
CA ASN A 390 1.46 -3.74 -17.49
C ASN A 390 1.48 -5.24 -17.77
N ASP A 391 1.31 -5.65 -19.02
CA ASP A 391 1.29 -7.07 -19.40
C ASP A 391 2.64 -7.74 -19.17
N ALA A 392 3.72 -7.05 -19.54
CA ALA A 392 5.08 -7.51 -19.29
C ALA A 392 5.38 -7.62 -17.78
N GLN A 393 4.88 -6.66 -16.99
CA GLN A 393 5.04 -6.66 -15.53
C GLN A 393 4.29 -7.82 -14.88
N LEU A 394 3.03 -8.05 -15.25
CA LEU A 394 2.22 -9.15 -14.71
C LEU A 394 2.85 -10.50 -14.99
N LYS A 395 3.38 -10.71 -16.21
CA LYS A 395 4.09 -11.93 -16.57
C LYS A 395 5.31 -12.15 -15.67
N ARG A 396 6.16 -11.12 -15.50
CA ARG A 396 7.37 -11.19 -14.66
C ARG A 396 7.04 -11.46 -13.19
N LEU A 397 6.01 -10.80 -12.66
CA LEU A 397 5.54 -11.03 -11.28
C LEU A 397 5.02 -12.46 -11.11
N GLY A 398 4.22 -12.95 -12.05
CA GLY A 398 3.69 -14.31 -12.03
C GLY A 398 4.80 -15.37 -12.04
N GLU A 399 5.82 -15.21 -12.89
CA GLU A 399 6.98 -16.11 -12.95
C GLU A 399 7.75 -16.11 -11.62
N ALA A 400 8.06 -14.94 -11.07
CA ALA A 400 8.78 -14.82 -9.80
C ALA A 400 7.99 -15.39 -8.61
N GLN A 401 6.69 -15.18 -8.57
CA GLN A 401 5.85 -15.70 -7.48
C GLN A 401 5.64 -17.21 -7.58
N LYS A 402 5.52 -17.75 -8.80
CA LYS A 402 5.46 -19.19 -9.04
C LYS A 402 6.74 -19.90 -8.57
N GLU A 403 7.91 -19.34 -8.89
CA GLU A 403 9.21 -19.85 -8.41
C GLU A 403 9.29 -19.83 -6.88
N ARG A 404 8.97 -18.68 -6.26
CA ARG A 404 9.01 -18.54 -4.80
C ARG A 404 8.04 -19.46 -4.07
N SER A 405 6.82 -19.60 -4.58
CA SER A 405 5.82 -20.50 -4.01
C SER A 405 6.27 -21.95 -4.05
N ALA A 406 6.84 -22.39 -5.18
CA ALA A 406 7.36 -23.75 -5.31
C ALA A 406 8.47 -24.03 -4.30
N LEU A 407 9.40 -23.08 -4.12
CA LEU A 407 10.49 -23.21 -3.14
C LEU A 407 9.98 -23.22 -1.70
N VAL A 408 9.00 -22.38 -1.36
CA VAL A 408 8.39 -22.39 -0.02
C VAL A 408 7.71 -23.72 0.24
N LEU A 409 6.89 -24.22 -0.68
CA LEU A 409 6.19 -25.50 -0.52
C LEU A 409 7.17 -26.68 -0.41
N GLN A 410 8.21 -26.72 -1.24
CA GLN A 410 9.24 -27.72 -1.18
C GLN A 410 9.99 -27.70 0.16
N ALA A 411 10.44 -26.53 0.60
CA ALA A 411 11.16 -26.37 1.86
C ALA A 411 10.29 -26.70 3.07
N MET A 412 9.00 -26.34 3.06
CA MET A 412 8.06 -26.70 4.11
C MET A 412 7.83 -28.22 4.18
N ALA A 413 7.70 -28.89 3.04
CA ALA A 413 7.57 -30.35 3.00
C ALA A 413 8.83 -31.06 3.52
N GLU A 414 10.02 -30.50 3.27
CA GLU A 414 11.31 -31.06 3.69
C GLU A 414 11.60 -30.81 5.18
N PHE A 415 11.42 -29.58 5.68
CA PHE A 415 11.88 -29.16 7.01
C PHE A 415 10.78 -29.05 8.06
N ALA A 416 9.52 -28.89 7.66
CA ALA A 416 8.38 -28.74 8.56
C ALA A 416 7.18 -29.63 8.15
N PRO A 417 7.37 -30.95 7.91
CA PRO A 417 6.31 -31.84 7.43
C PRO A 417 5.16 -32.02 8.43
N GLN A 418 5.36 -31.66 9.69
CA GLN A 418 4.34 -31.65 10.74
C GLN A 418 3.31 -30.52 10.58
N CYS A 419 3.59 -29.53 9.73
CA CYS A 419 2.66 -28.45 9.42
C CYS A 419 1.75 -28.81 8.24
N SER A 420 0.53 -28.27 8.24
CA SER A 420 -0.41 -28.43 7.12
C SER A 420 -0.58 -27.11 6.39
N ILE A 421 -0.45 -27.13 5.05
CA ILE A 421 -0.57 -25.96 4.20
C ILE A 421 -1.87 -26.05 3.42
N ALA A 422 -2.65 -24.95 3.37
CA ALA A 422 -3.82 -24.85 2.52
C ALA A 422 -3.43 -24.96 1.03
N PRO A 423 -4.28 -25.54 0.17
CA PRO A 423 -4.02 -25.61 -1.27
C PRO A 423 -3.73 -24.23 -1.85
N LEU A 424 -2.62 -24.09 -2.59
CA LEU A 424 -2.14 -22.85 -3.15
C LEU A 424 -2.21 -22.91 -4.69
N THR A 425 -3.15 -22.19 -5.28
CA THR A 425 -3.32 -22.09 -6.73
C THR A 425 -2.82 -20.76 -7.30
N GLY A 426 -2.49 -19.81 -6.42
CA GLY A 426 -2.05 -18.46 -6.76
C GLY A 426 -1.82 -17.63 -5.49
N GLY A 427 -1.72 -16.31 -5.66
CA GLY A 427 -1.52 -15.38 -4.57
C GLY A 427 -0.07 -15.21 -4.14
N GLY A 428 0.15 -14.39 -3.12
CA GLY A 428 1.49 -14.01 -2.62
C GLY A 428 1.85 -14.54 -1.24
N SER A 429 1.05 -15.48 -0.69
CA SER A 429 1.28 -16.08 0.63
C SER A 429 0.67 -17.47 0.72
N CYS A 430 1.16 -18.27 1.65
CA CYS A 430 0.52 -19.52 2.04
C CYS A 430 0.01 -19.45 3.49
N TRP A 431 -1.08 -20.17 3.75
CA TRP A 431 -1.71 -20.32 5.04
C TRP A 431 -1.30 -21.64 5.65
N VAL A 432 -0.64 -21.58 6.80
CA VAL A 432 -0.01 -22.76 7.44
C VAL A 432 -0.68 -23.02 8.78
N LYS A 433 -1.16 -24.23 8.97
CA LYS A 433 -1.60 -24.74 10.26
C LYS A 433 -0.42 -25.39 10.98
N LEU A 434 -0.14 -24.92 12.17
CA LEU A 434 0.91 -25.41 13.04
C LEU A 434 0.50 -26.73 13.73
N PRO A 435 1.47 -27.51 14.23
CA PRO A 435 1.20 -28.68 15.03
C PRO A 435 0.36 -28.36 16.27
N ALA A 436 -0.35 -29.37 16.78
CA ALA A 436 -1.19 -29.18 17.97
C ALA A 436 -0.35 -28.70 19.17
N GLY A 437 -0.86 -27.71 19.88
CA GLY A 437 -0.22 -27.10 21.05
C GLY A 437 0.77 -25.98 20.73
N VAL A 438 1.23 -25.80 19.47
CA VAL A 438 2.09 -24.69 19.08
C VAL A 438 1.22 -23.46 18.84
N LEU A 439 1.38 -22.43 19.66
CA LEU A 439 0.72 -21.15 19.49
C LEU A 439 1.51 -20.28 18.49
N ALA A 440 0.80 -19.61 17.59
CA ALA A 440 1.42 -18.77 16.58
C ALA A 440 2.20 -17.58 17.18
N GLN A 441 1.74 -17.07 18.33
CA GLN A 441 2.38 -15.98 19.04
C GLN A 441 3.74 -16.40 19.63
N ASP A 442 3.77 -17.55 20.34
CA ASP A 442 5.00 -18.09 20.91
C ASP A 442 6.02 -18.41 19.80
N LEU A 443 5.52 -18.98 18.69
CA LEU A 443 6.36 -19.24 17.51
C LEU A 443 6.92 -17.95 16.91
N ALA A 444 6.13 -16.89 16.83
CA ALA A 444 6.59 -15.62 16.27
C ALA A 444 7.73 -15.02 17.08
N GLU A 445 7.69 -15.11 18.40
CA GLU A 445 8.77 -14.66 19.29
C GLU A 445 10.05 -15.46 19.08
N VAL A 446 9.98 -16.79 19.11
CA VAL A 446 11.15 -17.66 18.90
C VAL A 446 11.72 -17.54 17.47
N ALA A 447 10.85 -17.41 16.47
CA ALA A 447 11.24 -17.21 15.08
C ALA A 447 11.98 -15.89 14.87
N LEU A 448 11.56 -14.83 15.58
CA LEU A 448 12.17 -13.51 15.53
C LEU A 448 13.64 -13.55 15.95
N ASP A 449 13.98 -14.29 17.02
CA ASP A 449 15.33 -14.50 17.49
C ASP A 449 16.22 -15.23 16.46
N LYS A 450 15.61 -15.99 15.56
CA LYS A 450 16.28 -16.66 14.43
C LYS A 450 16.28 -15.82 13.15
N GLY A 451 15.83 -14.55 13.21
CA GLY A 451 15.76 -13.64 12.08
C GLY A 451 14.60 -13.91 11.11
N VAL A 452 13.61 -14.70 11.53
CA VAL A 452 12.42 -15.03 10.72
C VAL A 452 11.25 -14.16 11.17
N LEU A 453 10.68 -13.39 10.24
CA LEU A 453 9.42 -12.66 10.44
C LEU A 453 8.27 -13.43 9.81
N ILE A 454 7.21 -13.67 10.59
CA ILE A 454 5.97 -14.29 10.15
C ILE A 454 4.76 -13.43 10.58
N GLU A 455 3.60 -13.68 9.99
CA GLU A 455 2.36 -13.07 10.42
C GLU A 455 1.51 -14.11 11.17
N THR A 456 1.15 -13.80 12.42
CA THR A 456 0.28 -14.67 13.23
C THR A 456 -1.15 -14.68 12.70
N GLY A 457 -1.81 -15.83 12.76
CA GLY A 457 -3.11 -16.05 12.13
C GLY A 457 -4.30 -15.49 12.91
N GLU A 458 -4.16 -15.24 14.20
CA GLU A 458 -5.27 -14.83 15.08
C GLU A 458 -6.00 -13.58 14.63
N VAL A 459 -5.27 -12.62 14.00
CA VAL A 459 -5.84 -11.35 13.53
C VAL A 459 -6.91 -11.55 12.46
N PHE A 460 -6.85 -12.65 11.71
CA PHE A 460 -7.78 -12.96 10.63
C PHE A 460 -9.10 -13.55 11.11
N PHE A 461 -9.15 -14.09 12.32
CA PHE A 461 -10.38 -14.64 12.89
C PHE A 461 -11.24 -13.58 13.54
N HIS A 462 -12.57 -13.76 13.45
CA HIS A 462 -13.53 -12.83 14.04
C HIS A 462 -13.44 -12.84 15.57
N LYS A 463 -13.41 -14.04 16.16
CA LYS A 463 -13.26 -14.20 17.62
C LYS A 463 -11.81 -14.33 18.01
N LEU A 464 -11.45 -13.71 19.15
CA LEU A 464 -10.17 -13.96 19.83
C LEU A 464 -10.08 -15.43 20.25
N ASN A 465 -8.91 -16.01 20.13
CA ASN A 465 -8.61 -17.41 20.52
C ASN A 465 -9.43 -18.47 19.75
N ALA A 466 -10.05 -18.12 18.62
CA ALA A 466 -10.78 -19.08 17.80
C ALA A 466 -9.85 -20.11 17.14
N SER A 467 -8.62 -19.69 16.79
CA SER A 467 -7.57 -20.55 16.23
C SER A 467 -6.24 -19.80 16.30
N ASP A 468 -5.46 -20.12 17.31
CA ASP A 468 -4.17 -19.52 17.64
C ASP A 468 -2.96 -20.29 17.08
N ASN A 469 -3.22 -21.35 16.30
CA ASN A 469 -2.22 -22.24 15.71
C ASN A 469 -2.10 -22.08 14.18
N TYR A 470 -2.35 -20.90 13.65
CA TYR A 470 -2.15 -20.58 12.23
C TYR A 470 -1.17 -19.44 12.04
N ILE A 471 -0.40 -19.52 10.94
CA ILE A 471 0.45 -18.42 10.48
C ILE A 471 0.25 -18.17 8.98
N ARG A 472 0.53 -16.97 8.53
CA ARG A 472 0.63 -16.64 7.12
C ARG A 472 2.09 -16.39 6.76
N LEU A 473 2.60 -17.08 5.73
CA LEU A 473 3.92 -16.88 5.16
C LEU A 473 3.79 -16.16 3.82
N GLY A 474 4.14 -14.88 3.80
CA GLY A 474 4.22 -14.09 2.57
C GLY A 474 5.55 -14.32 1.85
N PHE A 475 5.50 -14.51 0.52
CA PHE A 475 6.70 -14.74 -0.28
C PHE A 475 6.89 -13.75 -1.42
N GLN A 476 6.09 -12.67 -1.46
CA GLN A 476 6.13 -11.69 -2.55
C GLN A 476 7.44 -10.91 -2.64
N SER A 477 8.07 -10.60 -1.50
CA SER A 477 9.26 -9.74 -1.41
C SER A 477 10.52 -10.45 -0.94
N ILE A 478 10.42 -11.71 -0.50
CA ILE A 478 11.59 -12.47 -0.04
C ILE A 478 12.47 -12.88 -1.22
N GLN A 479 13.78 -12.78 -1.05
CA GLN A 479 14.72 -13.21 -2.07
C GLN A 479 14.76 -14.74 -2.18
N VAL A 480 14.78 -15.25 -3.42
CA VAL A 480 14.79 -16.69 -3.74
C VAL A 480 15.89 -17.44 -2.97
N GLY A 481 17.12 -16.89 -2.95
CA GLY A 481 18.29 -17.53 -2.35
C GLY A 481 18.24 -17.74 -0.84
N VAL A 482 17.30 -17.08 -0.13
CA VAL A 482 17.19 -17.20 1.34
C VAL A 482 15.94 -17.99 1.80
N ILE A 483 15.05 -18.38 0.89
CA ILE A 483 13.78 -19.05 1.23
C ILE A 483 14.05 -20.36 1.99
N GLN A 484 14.89 -21.24 1.46
CA GLN A 484 15.15 -22.54 2.07
C GLN A 484 15.78 -22.40 3.46
N ALA A 485 16.76 -21.50 3.62
CA ALA A 485 17.38 -21.21 4.91
C ALA A 485 16.39 -20.63 5.91
N GLY A 486 15.51 -19.73 5.46
CA GLY A 486 14.46 -19.15 6.29
C GLY A 486 13.43 -20.16 6.77
N ILE A 487 12.97 -21.05 5.89
CA ILE A 487 12.05 -22.14 6.28
C ILE A 487 12.72 -23.14 7.23
N LYS A 488 14.01 -23.44 7.03
CA LYS A 488 14.77 -24.29 7.97
C LYS A 488 14.88 -23.64 9.36
N ALA A 489 15.11 -22.33 9.41
CA ALA A 489 15.12 -21.58 10.66
C ALA A 489 13.73 -21.56 11.33
N LEU A 490 12.66 -21.40 10.54
CA LEU A 490 11.28 -21.51 11.02
C LEU A 490 10.98 -22.89 11.60
N ALA A 491 11.38 -23.97 10.92
CA ALA A 491 11.22 -25.35 11.40
C ALA A 491 11.93 -25.56 12.75
N SER A 492 13.17 -25.06 12.88
CA SER A 492 13.90 -25.08 14.16
C SER A 492 13.17 -24.31 15.27
N ALA A 493 12.49 -23.20 14.95
CA ALA A 493 11.69 -22.48 15.93
C ALA A 493 10.44 -23.27 16.35
N ILE A 494 9.79 -23.96 15.40
CA ILE A 494 8.64 -24.84 15.69
C ILE A 494 9.06 -25.97 16.65
N ASP A 495 10.18 -26.64 16.37
CA ASP A 495 10.70 -27.73 17.22
C ASP A 495 11.04 -27.24 18.63
N GLU A 496 11.61 -26.03 18.76
CA GLU A 496 11.95 -25.42 20.05
C GLU A 496 10.70 -25.14 20.89
N VAL A 497 9.65 -24.57 20.30
CA VAL A 497 8.37 -24.33 20.98
C VAL A 497 7.75 -25.65 21.41
N GLN A 498 7.72 -26.69 20.54
CA GLN A 498 7.18 -28.00 20.88
C GLN A 498 7.94 -28.67 22.03
N PHE A 499 9.28 -28.59 22.03
CA PHE A 499 10.11 -29.16 23.09
C PHE A 499 9.92 -28.45 24.44
N GLY A 500 9.73 -27.10 24.42
CA GLY A 500 9.38 -26.33 25.61
C GLY A 500 8.07 -26.80 26.25
N LEU A 501 7.04 -27.03 25.43
CA LEU A 501 5.74 -27.53 25.87
C LEU A 501 5.83 -28.93 26.50
N SER A 502 6.65 -29.83 25.93
CA SER A 502 6.85 -31.20 26.44
C SER A 502 7.46 -31.20 27.84
N LYS A 503 8.31 -30.22 28.17
CA LYS A 503 8.89 -30.09 29.52
C LYS A 503 7.91 -29.55 30.55
N GLN A 504 6.97 -28.67 30.15
CA GLN A 504 5.96 -28.13 31.06
C GLN A 504 4.87 -29.12 31.44
N HIS A 505 4.60 -30.15 30.61
CA HIS A 505 3.62 -31.19 30.90
C HIS A 505 4.20 -32.36 31.72
N ASN A 506 5.52 -32.43 31.85
CA ASN A 506 6.22 -33.49 32.62
C ASN A 506 6.70 -33.02 34.00
N ASN A 507 6.44 -31.78 34.39
CA ASN A 507 6.64 -31.19 35.71
C ASN A 507 5.26 -30.89 36.37
#